data_f43cf66fec68440463e2c9d57375bdf8
#
_entry.id   f43cf66fec68440463e2c9d57375bdf8
#
_cell.length_a   1.000
_cell.length_b   1.000
_cell.length_c   1.000
_cell.angle_alpha   90.00
_cell.angle_beta   90.00
_cell.angle_gamma   90.00
#
_symmetry.space_group_name_H-M   'P 1'
#
loop_
_entity.id
_entity.type
_entity.pdbx_description
1 polymer ?
#
loop_
_entity_poly.entity_id
_entity_poly.type
_entity_poly.pdbx_seq_one_letter_code
_entity_poly.pdbx_strand_id
1 'polypeptide(L)'
;VTSPARRRPTAARRRRDRHGRGMRGRLVPASVPLARTKAEVFDELVLDTVESLEARFATELAGVEFAVEDVPPDLNVYDSDVLEDGRVPLARLLPGRPGRHGVPPRIVVYRRPLEFRASDRDDLGELVRDVIVEQVANLLGLNPDDLA
;
A
#
# COMPACT_ATOMS: atom_id res chain seq x y z
N VAL A 1 -1.30 -38.04 13.92
CA VAL A 1 -1.39 -36.84 14.58
C VAL A 1 -1.69 -35.67 13.72
N THR A 2 -2.54 -34.88 14.13
CA THR A 2 -2.95 -33.77 13.37
C THR A 2 -2.05 -32.64 13.52
N SER A 3 -1.58 -32.14 12.47
CA SER A 3 -0.78 -31.02 12.48
C SER A 3 -1.60 -29.86 12.74
N PRO A 4 -1.17 -28.96 13.49
CA PRO A 4 -1.93 -27.78 13.74
C PRO A 4 -2.08 -26.99 12.49
N ALA A 5 -3.14 -26.38 12.36
CA ALA A 5 -3.38 -25.60 11.19
C ALA A 5 -2.32 -24.53 11.09
N ARG A 6 -1.72 -24.43 9.98
CA ARG A 6 -0.78 -23.41 9.76
C ARG A 6 -1.47 -22.13 9.74
N ARG A 7 -1.10 -21.26 10.56
CA ARG A 7 -1.68 -19.96 10.56
C ARG A 7 -1.30 -19.27 9.31
N ARG A 8 -2.23 -18.77 8.67
CA ARG A 8 -1.97 -18.09 7.45
C ARG A 8 -1.37 -16.78 7.72
N PRO A 9 -0.43 -16.39 7.03
CA PRO A 9 0.16 -15.09 7.19
C PRO A 9 -0.88 -14.05 6.95
N THR A 10 -0.84 -13.04 7.71
CA THR A 10 -1.82 -11.99 7.56
C THR A 10 -1.53 -11.22 6.31
N ALA A 11 -2.51 -10.55 5.88
CA ALA A 11 -2.35 -9.73 4.70
C ALA A 11 -1.30 -8.66 4.94
N ALA A 12 -1.19 -8.22 6.16
CA ALA A 12 -0.24 -7.18 6.45
C ALA A 12 1.17 -7.58 6.13
N ARG A 13 1.49 -8.83 6.39
CA ARG A 13 2.81 -9.26 6.10
C ARG A 13 3.09 -9.25 4.65
N ARG A 14 2.15 -9.67 3.86
CA ARG A 14 2.39 -9.68 2.44
C ARG A 14 2.58 -8.28 1.93
N ARG A 15 1.87 -7.34 2.51
CA ARG A 15 1.97 -5.99 2.03
C ARG A 15 3.36 -5.43 2.18
N ARG A 16 3.97 -5.71 3.30
CA ARG A 16 5.24 -5.14 3.52
C ARG A 16 6.32 -5.79 2.76
N ASP A 17 6.11 -6.98 2.33
CA ASP A 17 7.16 -7.69 1.74
C ASP A 17 7.16 -7.69 0.27
N ARG A 18 6.64 -6.68 -0.32
CA ARG A 18 6.54 -6.65 -1.72
C ARG A 18 7.86 -6.85 -2.37
N HIS A 19 8.84 -6.12 -2.05
CA HIS A 19 10.13 -6.26 -2.63
C HIS A 19 11.15 -6.64 -1.62
N GLY A 20 10.75 -6.99 -0.47
CA GLY A 20 11.66 -7.33 0.57
C GLY A 20 12.58 -6.22 0.96
N ARG A 21 12.34 -5.03 0.42
CA ARG A 21 13.25 -3.98 0.63
C ARG A 21 13.20 -3.46 2.01
N GLY A 22 12.08 -3.22 2.54
CA GLY A 22 11.98 -2.69 3.86
C GLY A 22 12.42 -3.65 4.91
N MET A 23 12.42 -4.92 4.57
CA MET A 23 12.77 -5.87 5.53
C MET A 23 14.22 -6.06 5.66
N ARG A 24 14.93 -6.01 4.59
CA ARG A 24 16.30 -6.26 4.68
C ARG A 24 17.11 -5.07 4.65
N GLY A 25 16.56 -3.96 4.55
CA GLY A 25 17.35 -2.79 4.47
C GLY A 25 17.86 -2.28 5.76
N ARG A 26 17.65 -3.02 6.85
CA ARG A 26 18.06 -2.49 8.10
C ARG A 26 19.53 -2.59 8.28
N LEU A 27 20.23 -1.59 7.94
CA LEU A 27 21.64 -1.55 8.07
C LEU A 27 22.10 -0.98 9.38
N VAL A 28 21.19 -0.43 10.14
CA VAL A 28 21.54 0.23 11.36
C VAL A 28 21.20 -0.65 12.52
N PRO A 29 22.03 -0.71 13.55
CA PRO A 29 21.74 -1.56 14.69
C PRO A 29 20.43 -1.19 15.34
N ALA A 30 19.73 -2.17 15.82
CA ALA A 30 18.46 -1.92 16.45
C ALA A 30 18.59 -1.03 17.67
N SER A 31 19.78 -0.93 18.20
CA SER A 31 19.96 -0.11 19.36
C SER A 31 19.91 1.39 19.04
N VAL A 32 19.98 1.73 17.78
CA VAL A 32 19.94 3.13 17.40
C VAL A 32 18.49 3.54 17.22
N PRO A 33 17.92 4.27 18.11
CA PRO A 33 16.49 4.50 18.11
C PRO A 33 15.98 5.32 16.95
N LEU A 34 16.79 6.15 16.40
CA LEU A 34 16.32 6.97 15.31
C LEU A 34 16.69 6.43 13.95
N ALA A 35 17.09 5.21 13.92
CA ALA A 35 17.58 4.65 12.68
C ALA A 35 16.47 4.08 11.84
N ARG A 36 15.59 4.89 11.35
CA ARG A 36 14.52 4.43 10.50
C ARG A 36 14.64 5.09 9.17
N THR A 37 14.62 4.30 8.11
CA THR A 37 14.72 4.86 6.79
C THR A 37 13.40 5.48 6.39
N LYS A 38 13.43 6.27 5.36
CA LYS A 38 12.21 6.84 4.83
C LYS A 38 11.27 5.76 4.35
N ALA A 39 11.83 4.70 3.78
CA ALA A 39 11.00 3.61 3.32
C ALA A 39 10.29 2.92 4.48
N GLU A 40 10.97 2.75 5.59
CA GLU A 40 10.35 2.12 6.75
C GLU A 40 9.27 3.00 7.34
N VAL A 41 9.50 4.29 7.40
CA VAL A 41 8.49 5.21 7.89
C VAL A 41 7.27 5.17 6.98
N PHE A 42 7.51 5.15 5.68
CA PHE A 42 6.41 5.10 4.74
C PHE A 42 5.62 3.80 4.88
N ASP A 43 6.32 2.69 5.01
CA ASP A 43 5.64 1.41 5.16
C ASP A 43 4.76 1.40 6.39
N GLU A 44 5.20 2.01 7.46
CA GLU A 44 4.39 2.08 8.65
C GLU A 44 3.14 2.92 8.45
N LEU A 45 3.25 4.02 7.75
CA LEU A 45 2.09 4.83 7.47
C LEU A 45 1.05 4.05 6.67
N VAL A 46 1.53 3.32 5.69
CA VAL A 46 0.62 2.50 4.88
C VAL A 46 -0.01 1.42 5.75
N LEU A 47 0.80 0.73 6.52
CA LEU A 47 0.30 -0.35 7.34
C LEU A 47 -0.74 0.13 8.34
N ASP A 48 -0.48 1.26 8.98
CA ASP A 48 -1.42 1.80 9.95
C ASP A 48 -2.75 2.12 9.30
N THR A 49 -2.72 2.71 8.12
CA THR A 49 -3.94 3.04 7.43
C THR A 49 -4.71 1.79 7.04
N VAL A 50 -3.99 0.81 6.50
CA VAL A 50 -4.63 -0.41 6.06
C VAL A 50 -5.23 -1.17 7.23
N GLU A 51 -4.51 -1.21 8.34
CA GLU A 51 -5.04 -1.91 9.51
C GLU A 51 -6.29 -1.24 10.03
N SER A 52 -6.32 0.07 9.99
CA SER A 52 -7.49 0.80 10.42
C SER A 52 -8.68 0.49 9.52
N LEU A 53 -8.46 0.41 8.22
CA LEU A 53 -9.55 0.10 7.31
C LEU A 53 -9.97 -1.37 7.43
N GLU A 54 -9.03 -2.25 7.64
CA GLU A 54 -9.38 -3.66 7.79
C GLU A 54 -10.18 -3.90 9.05
N ALA A 55 -10.00 -3.10 10.06
CA ALA A 55 -10.78 -3.24 11.27
C ALA A 55 -12.25 -2.93 11.00
N ARG A 56 -12.50 -2.04 10.05
CA ARG A 56 -13.86 -1.63 9.73
C ARG A 56 -14.48 -2.45 8.61
N PHE A 57 -13.67 -2.90 7.68
CA PHE A 57 -14.17 -3.60 6.50
C PHE A 57 -13.48 -4.95 6.35
N ALA A 58 -13.46 -5.70 7.42
CA ALA A 58 -12.71 -6.95 7.46
C ALA A 58 -13.13 -7.91 6.34
N THR A 59 -14.40 -8.07 6.16
CA THR A 59 -14.90 -9.00 5.17
C THR A 59 -14.60 -8.51 3.76
N GLU A 60 -14.86 -7.24 3.54
CA GLU A 60 -14.72 -6.68 2.21
C GLU A 60 -13.26 -6.65 1.75
N LEU A 61 -12.34 -6.49 2.69
CA LEU A 61 -10.94 -6.39 2.33
C LEU A 61 -10.17 -7.69 2.53
N ALA A 62 -10.85 -8.76 2.84
CA ALA A 62 -10.19 -9.99 3.22
C ALA A 62 -9.23 -10.53 2.19
N GLY A 63 -9.52 -10.42 0.94
CA GLY A 63 -8.65 -10.95 -0.08
C GLY A 63 -7.82 -9.91 -0.80
N VAL A 64 -7.91 -8.67 -0.38
CA VAL A 64 -7.25 -7.60 -1.10
C VAL A 64 -5.79 -7.51 -0.68
N GLU A 65 -4.92 -7.35 -1.65
CA GLU A 65 -3.49 -7.18 -1.38
C GLU A 65 -3.12 -5.72 -1.45
N PHE A 66 -2.26 -5.31 -0.53
CA PHE A 66 -1.74 -3.95 -0.55
C PHE A 66 -0.24 -4.04 -0.74
N ALA A 67 0.29 -3.16 -1.56
CA ALA A 67 1.70 -3.17 -1.88
C ALA A 67 2.24 -1.76 -1.93
N VAL A 68 3.52 -1.63 -1.67
CA VAL A 68 4.23 -0.36 -1.78
C VAL A 68 5.32 -0.54 -2.80
N GLU A 69 5.38 0.36 -3.76
CA GLU A 69 6.46 0.38 -4.73
C GLU A 69 7.04 1.78 -4.76
N ASP A 70 8.26 1.89 -5.21
CA ASP A 70 8.91 3.18 -5.20
C ASP A 70 8.32 4.12 -6.23
N VAL A 71 8.15 3.65 -7.44
CA VAL A 71 7.61 4.46 -8.53
C VAL A 71 6.74 3.58 -9.40
N PRO A 72 5.83 4.19 -10.15
CA PRO A 72 5.02 3.41 -11.07
C PRO A 72 5.92 2.78 -12.14
N PRO A 73 5.70 1.54 -12.45
CA PRO A 73 6.56 0.84 -13.39
C PRO A 73 6.50 1.41 -14.79
N ASP A 74 5.39 2.00 -15.15
CA ASP A 74 5.24 2.52 -16.49
C ASP A 74 5.56 3.98 -16.61
N LEU A 75 6.20 4.54 -15.63
CA LEU A 75 6.43 5.96 -15.65
C LEU A 75 7.23 6.39 -16.85
N ASN A 76 8.17 5.62 -17.28
CA ASN A 76 9.00 6.01 -18.39
C ASN A 76 8.38 5.66 -19.69
N VAL A 77 7.33 5.00 -19.70
CA VAL A 77 6.78 4.67 -20.91
C VAL A 77 6.00 5.78 -21.37
N TYR A 78 5.99 6.20 -22.33
CA TYR A 78 5.26 7.15 -22.91
C TYR A 78 3.83 7.10 -22.56
N ASP A 79 3.54 6.94 -21.30
CA ASP A 79 2.19 6.95 -20.83
C ASP A 79 1.72 8.37 -21.03
N SER A 80 1.05 8.62 -22.08
CA SER A 80 0.61 9.93 -22.43
C SER A 80 -0.28 10.51 -21.38
N ASP A 81 -1.04 9.72 -20.73
CA ASP A 81 -1.95 10.23 -19.72
C ASP A 81 -1.21 10.86 -18.57
N VAL A 82 -0.16 10.21 -18.14
CA VAL A 82 0.61 10.75 -17.05
C VAL A 82 1.29 12.03 -17.49
N LEU A 83 1.86 11.99 -18.66
CA LEU A 83 2.56 13.15 -19.14
C LEU A 83 1.64 14.29 -19.47
N GLU A 84 0.50 13.97 -19.96
CA GLU A 84 -0.44 14.93 -20.35
C GLU A 84 -0.91 15.75 -19.19
N ASP A 85 -1.19 15.11 -18.10
CA ASP A 85 -1.62 15.81 -16.93
C ASP A 85 -0.47 16.33 -16.11
N GLY A 86 0.73 15.95 -16.46
CA GLY A 86 1.89 16.36 -15.72
C GLY A 86 1.88 15.81 -14.31
N ARG A 87 1.19 14.74 -14.09
CA ARG A 87 1.08 14.16 -12.77
C ARG A 87 1.45 12.71 -12.78
N VAL A 88 2.15 12.30 -11.75
CA VAL A 88 2.51 10.92 -11.59
C VAL A 88 1.48 10.27 -10.69
N PRO A 89 1.05 9.06 -11.02
CA PRO A 89 0.08 8.39 -10.16
C PRO A 89 0.61 8.20 -8.76
N LEU A 90 -0.25 8.40 -7.78
CA LEU A 90 0.12 8.20 -6.39
C LEU A 90 -0.23 6.81 -5.91
N ALA A 91 -1.18 6.18 -6.57
CA ALA A 91 -1.61 4.83 -6.25
C ALA A 91 -2.33 4.25 -7.44
N ARG A 92 -2.52 2.95 -7.41
CA ARG A 92 -3.22 2.28 -8.50
C ARG A 92 -4.01 1.10 -7.94
N LEU A 93 -5.20 0.92 -8.45
CA LEU A 93 -6.00 -0.25 -8.14
C LEU A 93 -5.91 -1.21 -9.30
N LEU A 94 -5.44 -2.42 -9.02
CA LEU A 94 -5.42 -3.48 -10.00
C LEU A 94 -6.55 -4.41 -9.66
N PRO A 95 -7.60 -4.44 -10.46
CA PRO A 95 -8.74 -5.28 -10.14
C PRO A 95 -8.35 -6.73 -10.27
N GLY A 96 -8.91 -7.54 -9.44
CA GLY A 96 -8.63 -8.95 -9.50
C GLY A 96 -9.44 -9.61 -10.57
N ARG A 97 -9.21 -10.89 -10.74
CA ARG A 97 -10.03 -11.72 -11.61
C ARG A 97 -10.57 -12.85 -10.76
N PRO A 98 -11.87 -13.02 -10.70
CA PRO A 98 -12.44 -14.09 -9.90
C PRO A 98 -12.21 -15.44 -10.58
N GLY A 99 -12.44 -16.52 -9.83
CA GLY A 99 -12.42 -17.83 -10.41
C GLY A 99 -11.32 -18.68 -9.84
N ARG A 100 -11.27 -19.91 -10.37
CA ARG A 100 -10.37 -20.89 -9.93
C ARG A 100 -8.94 -20.48 -10.02
N HIS A 101 -8.57 -19.87 -11.13
CA HIS A 101 -7.23 -19.36 -11.27
C HIS A 101 -7.28 -17.85 -11.18
N GLY A 102 -8.04 -17.35 -10.24
CA GLY A 102 -8.24 -15.93 -10.13
C GLY A 102 -7.05 -15.24 -9.50
N VAL A 103 -7.07 -13.93 -9.61
CA VAL A 103 -6.05 -13.07 -9.03
C VAL A 103 -6.75 -12.12 -8.10
N PRO A 104 -6.25 -11.94 -6.88
CA PRO A 104 -6.91 -11.02 -5.97
C PRO A 104 -6.70 -9.57 -6.41
N PRO A 105 -7.59 -8.69 -6.03
CA PRO A 105 -7.36 -7.28 -6.32
C PRO A 105 -6.17 -6.79 -5.52
N ARG A 106 -5.50 -5.81 -6.06
CA ARG A 106 -4.31 -5.27 -5.41
C ARG A 106 -4.32 -3.75 -5.48
N ILE A 107 -3.99 -3.13 -4.38
CA ILE A 107 -3.84 -1.69 -4.33
C ILE A 107 -2.37 -1.40 -4.11
N VAL A 108 -1.78 -0.64 -5.01
CA VAL A 108 -0.37 -0.30 -4.96
C VAL A 108 -0.24 1.17 -4.66
N VAL A 109 0.62 1.48 -3.71
CA VAL A 109 0.86 2.86 -3.30
C VAL A 109 2.30 3.19 -3.69
N TYR A 110 2.51 4.33 -4.30
CA TYR A 110 3.82 4.70 -4.82
C TYR A 110 4.51 5.67 -3.87
N ARG A 111 5.60 5.22 -3.29
CA ARG A 111 6.27 5.96 -2.23
C ARG A 111 6.85 7.28 -2.67
N ARG A 112 7.64 7.26 -3.73
CA ARG A 112 8.35 8.47 -4.10
C ARG A 112 7.43 9.59 -4.58
N PRO A 113 6.44 9.32 -5.38
CA PRO A 113 5.51 10.39 -5.74
C PRO A 113 4.80 10.98 -4.53
N LEU A 114 4.44 10.14 -3.58
CA LEU A 114 3.77 10.65 -2.39
C LEU A 114 4.73 11.47 -1.53
N GLU A 115 5.94 10.99 -1.36
CA GLU A 115 6.94 11.74 -0.61
C GLU A 115 7.24 13.07 -1.26
N PHE A 116 7.26 13.08 -2.58
CA PHE A 116 7.55 14.31 -3.27
C PHE A 116 6.43 15.33 -3.11
N ARG A 117 5.20 14.85 -3.07
CA ARG A 117 4.07 15.75 -2.95
C ARG A 117 3.89 16.27 -1.53
N ALA A 118 4.29 15.52 -0.54
CA ALA A 118 4.08 15.88 0.84
C ALA A 118 5.01 17.01 1.25
N SER A 119 4.50 17.92 2.05
CA SER A 119 5.31 19.01 2.53
C SER A 119 6.09 18.63 3.79
N ASP A 120 5.55 17.74 4.58
CA ASP A 120 6.26 17.24 5.75
C ASP A 120 5.70 15.87 6.11
N ARG A 121 6.12 15.36 7.25
CA ARG A 121 5.76 14.02 7.64
C ARG A 121 4.29 13.87 7.94
N ASP A 122 3.72 14.85 8.61
CA ASP A 122 2.31 14.79 8.92
C ASP A 122 1.48 14.85 7.65
N ASP A 123 1.89 15.69 6.73
CA ASP A 123 1.22 15.79 5.45
C ASP A 123 1.32 14.48 4.69
N LEU A 124 2.49 13.83 4.78
CA LEU A 124 2.65 12.55 4.12
C LEU A 124 1.67 11.53 4.67
N GLY A 125 1.49 11.50 5.98
CA GLY A 125 0.53 10.58 6.58
C GLY A 125 -0.87 10.82 6.07
N GLU A 126 -1.26 12.07 5.92
CA GLU A 126 -2.58 12.37 5.42
C GLU A 126 -2.72 12.00 3.95
N LEU A 127 -1.71 12.25 3.17
CA LEU A 127 -1.76 11.89 1.77
C LEU A 127 -1.84 10.38 1.59
N VAL A 128 -1.07 9.64 2.34
CA VAL A 128 -1.10 8.18 2.27
C VAL A 128 -2.50 7.69 2.61
N ARG A 129 -3.08 8.23 3.67
CA ARG A 129 -4.40 7.84 4.06
C ARG A 129 -5.41 8.16 2.97
N ASP A 130 -5.34 9.37 2.44
CA ASP A 130 -6.31 9.79 1.44
C ASP A 130 -6.26 8.92 0.20
N VAL A 131 -5.07 8.61 -0.30
CA VAL A 131 -5.02 7.81 -1.53
C VAL A 131 -5.45 6.38 -1.28
N ILE A 132 -5.14 5.82 -0.11
CA ILE A 132 -5.57 4.46 0.18
C ILE A 132 -7.08 4.41 0.33
N VAL A 133 -7.65 5.37 1.04
CA VAL A 133 -9.10 5.44 1.21
C VAL A 133 -9.77 5.55 -0.15
N GLU A 134 -9.21 6.36 -1.02
CA GLU A 134 -9.79 6.53 -2.34
C GLU A 134 -9.78 5.22 -3.13
N GLN A 135 -8.66 4.49 -3.08
CA GLN A 135 -8.58 3.26 -3.81
C GLN A 135 -9.48 2.18 -3.22
N VAL A 136 -9.60 2.14 -1.91
CA VAL A 136 -10.50 1.19 -1.28
C VAL A 136 -11.95 1.54 -1.64
N ALA A 137 -12.29 2.81 -1.63
CA ALA A 137 -13.62 3.21 -2.01
C ALA A 137 -13.93 2.81 -3.44
N ASN A 138 -12.97 3.00 -4.32
CA ASN A 138 -13.16 2.58 -5.70
C ASN A 138 -13.38 1.09 -5.81
N LEU A 139 -12.60 0.33 -5.07
CA LEU A 139 -12.72 -1.12 -5.11
C LEU A 139 -14.09 -1.57 -4.59
N LEU A 140 -14.56 -0.95 -3.52
CA LEU A 140 -15.79 -1.38 -2.89
C LEU A 140 -17.02 -0.69 -3.48
N GLY A 141 -16.83 0.24 -4.38
CA GLY A 141 -17.96 0.95 -4.96
C GLY A 141 -18.61 1.92 -4.01
N LEU A 142 -17.84 2.46 -3.09
CA LEU A 142 -18.35 3.36 -2.08
C LEU A 142 -17.82 4.76 -2.30
N ASN A 143 -18.44 5.69 -1.61
CA ASN A 143 -17.95 7.05 -1.64
C ASN A 143 -16.80 7.18 -0.66
N PRO A 144 -15.69 7.79 -1.03
CA PRO A 144 -14.56 7.92 -0.09
C PRO A 144 -14.96 8.59 1.21
N ASP A 145 -15.92 9.50 1.18
CA ASP A 145 -16.32 10.15 2.40
C ASP A 145 -16.93 9.20 3.41
N ASP A 146 -17.45 8.12 2.95
CA ASP A 146 -18.03 7.12 3.84
C ASP A 146 -17.00 6.31 4.55
N LEU A 147 -15.78 6.31 4.07
CA LEU A 147 -14.71 5.56 4.68
C LEU A 147 -13.85 6.42 5.60
N ALA A 148 -13.93 7.68 5.47
CA ALA A 148 -13.06 8.59 6.22
C ALA A 148 -13.37 8.64 7.71
#